data_37b09b28d5f823766a1b795250ca777a
#
_entry.id   37b09b28d5f823766a1b795250ca777a
#
_cell.length_a   1.000
_cell.length_b   1.000
_cell.length_c   1.000
_cell.angle_alpha   90.00
_cell.angle_beta   90.00
_cell.angle_gamma   90.00
#
_symmetry.space_group_name_H-M   'P 1'
#
loop_
_entity.id
_entity.type
_entity.pdbx_description
1 polymer ?
#
loop_
_entity_poly.entity_id
_entity_poly.type
_entity_poly.pdbx_seq_one_letter_code
_entity_poly.pdbx_strand_id
1 'polypeptide(L)'
;MPHDAVLLAAGGSTRLKRPKQLLTRQGTPLVRYVAELLLSTSPDRLVIITGGSAEAVALALHGLPVDICYNPLWNTGLASSIQCAARALSRRDRSILIAGTDQPRLSLPHLLRLRDTLPANANVVTQYKKGAMGIPVRMSATTLAKAPELSGDKGFRDLWADLPPKKIEDPELLEDLDTPDQMAEAVKAGWIDPPT
;
A
#
# COMPACT_ATOMS: atom_id res chain seq x y z
N MET A 1 16.24 -8.86 -3.51
CA MET A 1 17.05 -7.74 -2.98
C MET A 1 16.61 -7.42 -1.56
N PRO A 2 17.52 -7.10 -0.61
CA PRO A 2 17.16 -6.70 0.75
C PRO A 2 16.24 -5.47 0.70
N HIS A 3 15.10 -5.51 1.36
CA HIS A 3 14.10 -4.44 1.38
C HIS A 3 13.24 -4.54 2.62
N ASP A 4 12.62 -3.42 2.98
CA ASP A 4 11.52 -3.38 3.92
C ASP A 4 10.19 -3.24 3.14
N ALA A 5 9.08 -3.53 3.78
CA ALA A 5 7.76 -3.36 3.19
C ALA A 5 6.84 -2.53 4.08
N VAL A 6 5.91 -1.82 3.45
CA VAL A 6 4.86 -1.04 4.12
C VAL A 6 3.52 -1.36 3.50
N LEU A 7 2.53 -1.62 4.33
CA LEU A 7 1.13 -1.67 3.92
C LEU A 7 0.38 -0.44 4.49
N LEU A 8 -0.14 0.40 3.63
CA LEU A 8 -0.97 1.54 4.02
C LEU A 8 -2.42 1.07 4.22
N ALA A 9 -2.85 0.99 5.46
CA ALA A 9 -4.16 0.51 5.88
C ALA A 9 -4.91 1.51 6.80
N ALA A 10 -4.51 2.78 6.79
CA ALA A 10 -5.03 3.81 7.72
C ALA A 10 -6.33 4.47 7.24
N GLY A 11 -6.74 4.31 5.98
CA GLY A 11 -7.88 5.01 5.39
C GLY A 11 -9.20 4.74 6.08
N GLY A 12 -10.05 5.77 6.25
CA GLY A 12 -11.34 5.70 6.94
C GLY A 12 -12.48 5.10 6.12
N SER A 13 -12.31 4.86 4.81
CA SER A 13 -13.32 4.28 3.89
C SER A 13 -14.69 4.97 3.96
N THR A 14 -14.71 6.29 4.13
CA THR A 14 -15.91 7.08 4.42
C THR A 14 -16.99 6.97 3.34
N ARG A 15 -16.60 6.88 2.07
CA ARG A 15 -17.52 6.71 0.92
C ARG A 15 -18.17 5.33 0.87
N LEU A 16 -17.44 4.29 1.27
CA LEU A 16 -17.95 2.90 1.34
C LEU A 16 -18.81 2.65 2.59
N LYS A 17 -18.74 3.52 3.61
CA LYS A 17 -19.41 3.35 4.92
C LYS A 17 -19.06 2.04 5.64
N ARG A 18 -18.00 1.37 5.22
CA ARG A 18 -17.41 0.17 5.83
C ARG A 18 -15.90 0.13 5.56
N PRO A 19 -15.10 -0.42 6.47
CA PRO A 19 -13.65 -0.50 6.28
C PRO A 19 -13.29 -1.37 5.07
N LYS A 20 -12.76 -0.78 4.00
CA LYS A 20 -12.32 -1.53 2.80
C LYS A 20 -11.23 -2.55 3.10
N GLN A 21 -10.44 -2.29 4.12
CA GLN A 21 -9.40 -3.19 4.61
C GLN A 21 -9.93 -4.55 5.05
N LEU A 22 -11.20 -4.60 5.48
CA LEU A 22 -11.88 -5.80 6.00
C LEU A 22 -12.81 -6.45 4.97
N LEU A 23 -12.98 -5.89 3.77
CA LEU A 23 -13.60 -6.61 2.66
C LEU A 23 -12.82 -7.89 2.42
N THR A 24 -13.50 -8.97 2.04
CA THR A 24 -12.86 -10.28 1.91
C THR A 24 -12.67 -10.66 0.44
N ARG A 25 -11.64 -11.46 0.21
CA ARG A 25 -11.38 -12.19 -1.02
C ARG A 25 -11.17 -13.66 -0.66
N GLN A 26 -12.05 -14.54 -1.11
CA GLN A 26 -12.03 -15.98 -0.75
C GLN A 26 -11.99 -16.18 0.78
N GLY A 27 -12.82 -15.43 1.51
CA GLY A 27 -12.90 -15.47 2.98
C GLY A 27 -11.75 -14.75 3.72
N THR A 28 -10.72 -14.26 3.03
CA THR A 28 -9.57 -13.59 3.65
C THR A 28 -9.74 -12.07 3.57
N PRO A 29 -9.64 -11.31 4.69
CA PRO A 29 -9.66 -9.85 4.67
C PRO A 29 -8.57 -9.27 3.76
N LEU A 30 -8.89 -8.22 2.98
CA LEU A 30 -7.94 -7.62 2.02
C LEU A 30 -6.64 -7.16 2.68
N VAL A 31 -6.70 -6.62 3.89
CA VAL A 31 -5.49 -6.24 4.63
C VAL A 31 -4.60 -7.44 4.89
N ARG A 32 -5.16 -8.59 5.24
CA ARG A 32 -4.41 -9.83 5.44
C ARG A 32 -3.87 -10.37 4.13
N TYR A 33 -4.70 -10.43 3.09
CA TYR A 33 -4.31 -10.87 1.76
C TYR A 33 -3.08 -10.08 1.23
N VAL A 34 -3.12 -8.75 1.30
CA VAL A 34 -2.00 -7.92 0.84
C VAL A 34 -0.77 -8.05 1.75
N ALA A 35 -0.96 -8.18 3.08
CA ALA A 35 0.14 -8.44 4.00
C ALA A 35 0.86 -9.76 3.67
N GLU A 36 0.12 -10.83 3.38
CA GLU A 36 0.69 -12.13 2.97
C GLU A 36 1.42 -12.05 1.62
N LEU A 37 0.92 -11.28 0.66
CA LEU A 37 1.64 -10.99 -0.59
C LEU A 37 2.95 -10.26 -0.34
N LEU A 38 2.95 -9.23 0.52
CA LEU A 38 4.15 -8.49 0.88
C LEU A 38 5.16 -9.38 1.62
N LEU A 39 4.73 -10.20 2.58
CA LEU A 39 5.58 -11.18 3.27
C LEU A 39 6.19 -12.18 2.28
N SER A 40 5.45 -12.57 1.24
CA SER A 40 5.96 -13.49 0.20
C SER A 40 7.08 -12.87 -0.65
N THR A 41 7.28 -11.54 -0.60
CA THR A 41 8.45 -10.89 -1.20
C THR A 41 9.72 -11.02 -0.35
N SER A 42 9.62 -11.63 0.85
CA SER A 42 10.70 -11.80 1.84
C SER A 42 11.32 -10.48 2.29
N PRO A 43 10.54 -9.52 2.83
CA PRO A 43 11.07 -8.30 3.40
C PRO A 43 11.77 -8.60 4.74
N ASP A 44 12.74 -7.76 5.13
CA ASP A 44 13.33 -7.85 6.48
C ASP A 44 12.33 -7.40 7.56
N ARG A 45 11.49 -6.43 7.24
CA ARG A 45 10.37 -5.97 8.08
C ARG A 45 9.16 -5.65 7.22
N LEU A 46 7.97 -5.97 7.72
CA LEU A 46 6.70 -5.48 7.17
C LEU A 46 6.01 -4.60 8.22
N VAL A 47 5.84 -3.32 7.91
CA VAL A 47 5.15 -2.36 8.78
C VAL A 47 3.77 -2.06 8.20
N ILE A 48 2.74 -2.20 9.03
CA ILE A 48 1.35 -1.89 8.68
C ILE A 48 0.98 -0.55 9.31
N ILE A 49 0.64 0.44 8.50
CA ILE A 49 0.18 1.75 8.97
C ILE A 49 -1.34 1.68 9.13
N THR A 50 -1.81 1.79 10.38
CA THR A 50 -3.24 1.71 10.74
C THR A 50 -3.79 3.08 11.13
N GLY A 51 -5.12 3.22 11.11
CA GLY A 51 -5.81 4.49 11.42
C GLY A 51 -7.25 4.27 11.87
N GLY A 52 -8.22 4.66 11.05
CA GLY A 52 -9.65 4.69 11.40
C GLY A 52 -10.28 3.37 11.87
N SER A 53 -9.70 2.22 11.52
CA SER A 53 -10.19 0.89 11.93
C SER A 53 -9.05 0.05 12.54
N ALA A 54 -8.16 0.68 13.32
CA ALA A 54 -6.91 0.07 13.78
C ALA A 54 -7.09 -1.26 14.51
N GLU A 55 -8.04 -1.35 15.44
CA GLU A 55 -8.28 -2.57 16.23
C GLU A 55 -8.74 -3.75 15.34
N ALA A 56 -9.71 -3.52 14.45
CA ALA A 56 -10.21 -4.56 13.57
C ALA A 56 -9.15 -5.00 12.53
N VAL A 57 -8.33 -4.05 12.05
CA VAL A 57 -7.18 -4.34 11.18
C VAL A 57 -6.14 -5.18 11.94
N ALA A 58 -5.81 -4.82 13.18
CA ALA A 58 -4.86 -5.57 14.00
C ALA A 58 -5.35 -7.01 14.24
N LEU A 59 -6.65 -7.18 14.51
CA LEU A 59 -7.27 -8.50 14.70
C LEU A 59 -7.17 -9.34 13.41
N ALA A 60 -7.44 -8.75 12.24
CA ALA A 60 -7.35 -9.45 10.96
C ALA A 60 -5.91 -9.89 10.61
N LEU A 61 -4.90 -9.23 11.19
CA LEU A 61 -3.47 -9.53 10.99
C LEU A 61 -2.89 -10.46 12.06
N HIS A 62 -3.70 -10.87 13.03
CA HIS A 62 -3.21 -11.72 14.13
C HIS A 62 -2.47 -12.96 13.62
N GLY A 63 -1.32 -13.25 14.22
CA GLY A 63 -0.45 -14.39 13.86
C GLY A 63 0.50 -14.15 12.69
N LEU A 64 0.43 -12.98 11.99
CA LEU A 64 1.43 -12.64 10.98
C LEU A 64 2.64 -11.93 11.62
N PRO A 65 3.87 -12.16 11.10
CA PRO A 65 5.08 -11.49 11.56
C PRO A 65 5.16 -10.06 11.02
N VAL A 66 4.34 -9.16 11.54
CA VAL A 66 4.22 -7.77 11.10
C VAL A 66 4.33 -6.80 12.27
N ASP A 67 4.85 -5.60 12.00
CA ASP A 67 4.88 -4.48 12.94
C ASP A 67 3.68 -3.58 12.68
N ILE A 68 2.81 -3.34 13.66
CA ILE A 68 1.68 -2.43 13.53
C ILE A 68 2.06 -1.04 14.05
N CYS A 69 1.90 -0.02 13.22
CA CYS A 69 2.14 1.38 13.56
C CYS A 69 0.85 2.18 13.42
N TYR A 70 0.31 2.66 14.55
CA TYR A 70 -0.88 3.51 14.55
C TYR A 70 -0.54 4.93 14.13
N ASN A 71 -1.26 5.47 13.15
CA ASN A 71 -1.18 6.86 12.73
C ASN A 71 -2.35 7.67 13.35
N PRO A 72 -2.14 8.46 14.39
CA PRO A 72 -3.22 9.25 15.01
C PRO A 72 -3.75 10.37 14.10
N LEU A 73 -2.98 10.75 13.08
CA LEU A 73 -3.32 11.81 12.13
C LEU A 73 -3.89 11.27 10.80
N TRP A 74 -4.37 10.00 10.78
CA TRP A 74 -4.84 9.33 9.56
C TRP A 74 -5.90 10.13 8.78
N ASN A 75 -6.73 10.92 9.46
CA ASN A 75 -7.80 11.72 8.88
C ASN A 75 -7.33 13.05 8.27
N THR A 76 -6.04 13.39 8.36
CA THR A 76 -5.46 14.62 7.79
C THR A 76 -4.92 14.42 6.37
N GLY A 77 -5.08 13.23 5.78
CA GLY A 77 -4.67 12.90 4.42
C GLY A 77 -3.53 11.89 4.33
N LEU A 78 -3.23 11.49 3.11
CA LEU A 78 -2.25 10.42 2.79
C LEU A 78 -0.84 10.75 3.32
N ALA A 79 -0.44 12.02 3.29
CA ALA A 79 0.88 12.47 3.76
C ALA A 79 1.19 11.99 5.17
N SER A 80 0.22 12.04 6.10
CA SER A 80 0.41 11.60 7.49
C SER A 80 0.78 10.12 7.59
N SER A 81 0.19 9.27 6.73
CA SER A 81 0.49 7.84 6.70
C SER A 81 1.88 7.55 6.11
N ILE A 82 2.29 8.30 5.08
CA ILE A 82 3.64 8.19 4.51
C ILE A 82 4.69 8.65 5.54
N GLN A 83 4.43 9.74 6.27
CA GLN A 83 5.28 10.22 7.36
C GLN A 83 5.39 9.19 8.49
N CYS A 84 4.27 8.54 8.85
CA CYS A 84 4.27 7.47 9.86
C CYS A 84 5.15 6.31 9.41
N ALA A 85 5.06 5.88 8.16
CA ALA A 85 5.92 4.85 7.58
C ALA A 85 7.41 5.25 7.60
N ALA A 86 7.73 6.49 7.24
CA ALA A 86 9.11 6.99 7.26
C ALA A 86 9.72 7.00 8.67
N ARG A 87 8.92 7.32 9.69
CA ARG A 87 9.36 7.25 11.10
C ARG A 87 9.56 5.82 11.58
N ALA A 88 8.69 4.88 11.19
CA ALA A 88 8.78 3.48 11.57
C ALA A 88 9.98 2.76 10.94
N LEU A 89 10.40 3.21 9.74
CA LEU A 89 11.52 2.67 8.97
C LEU A 89 12.74 3.61 9.05
N SER A 90 13.40 3.66 10.20
CA SER A 90 14.54 4.56 10.44
C SER A 90 15.83 4.18 9.69
N ARG A 91 15.94 2.97 9.14
CA ARG A 91 17.10 2.50 8.35
C ARG A 91 17.10 3.16 6.97
N ARG A 92 18.25 3.73 6.57
CA ARG A 92 18.38 4.51 5.34
C ARG A 92 19.14 3.78 4.20
N ASP A 93 19.42 2.51 4.37
CA ASP A 93 20.23 1.70 3.46
C ASP A 93 19.43 0.73 2.59
N ARG A 94 18.09 0.71 2.71
CA ARG A 94 17.23 -0.25 2.04
C ARG A 94 16.18 0.43 1.17
N SER A 95 15.72 -0.29 0.14
CA SER A 95 14.51 0.09 -0.58
C SER A 95 13.27 -0.33 0.21
N ILE A 96 12.16 0.36 -0.01
CA ILE A 96 10.89 0.12 0.65
C ILE A 96 9.82 -0.18 -0.39
N LEU A 97 9.20 -1.38 -0.31
CA LEU A 97 8.06 -1.76 -1.13
C LEU A 97 6.78 -1.33 -0.41
N ILE A 98 5.96 -0.49 -1.05
CA ILE A 98 4.78 0.12 -0.42
C ILE A 98 3.53 -0.25 -1.23
N ALA A 99 2.51 -0.79 -0.55
CA ALA A 99 1.22 -1.14 -1.15
C ALA A 99 0.06 -0.57 -0.32
N GLY A 100 -1.13 -0.55 -0.91
CA GLY A 100 -2.42 -0.24 -0.25
C GLY A 100 -3.31 -1.46 -0.14
N THR A 101 -4.46 -1.30 0.49
CA THR A 101 -5.45 -2.36 0.71
C THR A 101 -6.64 -2.29 -0.26
N ASP A 102 -6.61 -1.39 -1.23
CA ASP A 102 -7.71 -1.06 -2.12
C ASP A 102 -7.61 -1.67 -3.52
N GLN A 103 -6.59 -2.50 -3.75
CA GLN A 103 -6.33 -3.14 -5.03
C GLN A 103 -6.49 -4.66 -4.92
N PRO A 104 -7.71 -5.21 -5.05
CA PRO A 104 -7.97 -6.64 -4.85
C PRO A 104 -7.28 -7.54 -5.88
N ARG A 105 -6.83 -6.98 -7.00
CA ARG A 105 -6.09 -7.69 -8.06
C ARG A 105 -4.58 -7.65 -7.90
N LEU A 106 -4.06 -7.05 -6.81
CA LEU A 106 -2.63 -7.05 -6.53
C LEU A 106 -2.07 -8.48 -6.51
N SER A 107 -0.94 -8.68 -7.17
CA SER A 107 -0.34 -9.99 -7.36
C SER A 107 1.12 -10.04 -6.92
N LEU A 108 1.58 -11.20 -6.46
CA LEU A 108 2.98 -11.42 -6.10
C LEU A 108 3.94 -11.18 -7.28
N PRO A 109 3.68 -11.65 -8.52
CA PRO A 109 4.56 -11.37 -9.65
C PRO A 109 4.79 -9.88 -9.87
N HIS A 110 3.76 -9.02 -9.72
CA HIS A 110 3.91 -7.58 -9.87
C HIS A 110 4.79 -6.98 -8.76
N LEU A 111 4.57 -7.37 -7.50
CA LEU A 111 5.41 -6.94 -6.37
C LEU A 111 6.88 -7.34 -6.56
N LEU A 112 7.14 -8.55 -7.06
CA LEU A 112 8.50 -9.02 -7.35
C LEU A 112 9.16 -8.20 -8.48
N ARG A 113 8.42 -7.86 -9.53
CA ARG A 113 8.92 -6.98 -10.61
C ARG A 113 9.33 -5.61 -10.05
N LEU A 114 8.53 -5.00 -9.18
CA LEU A 114 8.87 -3.74 -8.52
C LEU A 114 10.14 -3.91 -7.66
N ARG A 115 10.19 -4.95 -6.82
CA ARG A 115 11.31 -5.24 -5.92
C ARG A 115 12.62 -5.43 -6.68
N ASP A 116 12.59 -6.16 -7.80
CA ASP A 116 13.81 -6.63 -8.48
C ASP A 116 14.27 -5.70 -9.62
N THR A 117 13.58 -4.58 -9.85
CA THR A 117 13.99 -3.57 -10.85
C THR A 117 15.32 -2.93 -10.46
N LEU A 118 16.30 -2.92 -11.37
CA LEU A 118 17.62 -2.30 -11.16
C LEU A 118 17.64 -0.81 -11.56
N PRO A 119 18.50 0.01 -10.94
CA PRO A 119 19.33 -0.31 -9.78
C PRO A 119 18.49 -0.42 -8.48
N ALA A 120 19.05 -1.05 -7.45
CA ALA A 120 18.34 -1.33 -6.19
C ALA A 120 17.83 -0.07 -5.47
N ASN A 121 18.48 1.07 -5.64
CA ASN A 121 18.10 2.36 -5.06
C ASN A 121 17.17 3.21 -5.96
N ALA A 122 16.73 2.69 -7.11
CA ALA A 122 15.78 3.42 -7.96
C ALA A 122 14.40 3.48 -7.31
N ASN A 123 13.72 4.61 -7.48
CA ASN A 123 12.28 4.67 -7.28
C ASN A 123 11.59 3.94 -8.45
N VAL A 124 10.58 3.14 -8.15
CA VAL A 124 9.82 2.39 -9.15
C VAL A 124 8.33 2.54 -8.84
N VAL A 125 7.53 2.81 -9.85
CA VAL A 125 6.09 3.05 -9.71
C VAL A 125 5.28 2.15 -10.63
N THR A 126 4.13 1.72 -10.18
CA THR A 126 3.14 1.09 -11.04
C THR A 126 2.51 2.13 -11.96
N GLN A 127 2.56 1.87 -13.26
CA GLN A 127 1.83 2.64 -14.26
C GLN A 127 0.56 1.87 -14.66
N TYR A 128 -0.58 2.47 -14.43
CA TYR A 128 -1.90 1.95 -14.79
C TYR A 128 -2.30 2.32 -16.22
N LYS A 129 -3.49 1.90 -16.63
CA LYS A 129 -4.12 2.38 -17.88
C LYS A 129 -4.09 3.91 -17.97
N LYS A 130 -4.01 4.43 -19.19
CA LYS A 130 -4.00 5.87 -19.50
C LYS A 130 -2.84 6.65 -18.87
N GLY A 131 -1.76 5.98 -18.47
CA GLY A 131 -0.57 6.62 -17.93
C GLY A 131 -0.68 7.12 -16.48
N ALA A 132 -1.78 6.86 -15.79
CA ALA A 132 -1.87 7.12 -14.36
C ALA A 132 -0.85 6.29 -13.59
N MET A 133 -0.32 6.83 -12.49
CA MET A 133 0.71 6.20 -11.68
C MET A 133 0.32 6.19 -10.20
N GLY A 134 0.63 5.12 -9.50
CA GLY A 134 0.33 4.99 -8.07
C GLY A 134 0.97 3.77 -7.43
N ILE A 135 0.45 3.41 -6.25
CA ILE A 135 0.86 2.22 -5.51
C ILE A 135 0.36 0.95 -6.21
N PRO A 136 1.09 -0.19 -6.09
CA PRO A 136 2.29 -0.35 -5.29
C PRO A 136 3.50 0.35 -5.92
N VAL A 137 4.43 0.75 -5.05
CA VAL A 137 5.67 1.42 -5.45
C VAL A 137 6.86 0.80 -4.72
N ARG A 138 8.05 0.84 -5.32
CA ARG A 138 9.30 0.69 -4.57
C ARG A 138 9.98 2.06 -4.48
N MET A 139 10.35 2.44 -3.28
CA MET A 139 10.95 3.73 -2.99
C MET A 139 12.34 3.54 -2.38
N SER A 140 13.28 4.41 -2.73
CA SER A 140 14.54 4.48 -2.01
C SER A 140 14.34 5.07 -0.61
N ALA A 141 15.14 4.65 0.36
CA ALA A 141 15.08 5.22 1.70
C ALA A 141 15.35 6.73 1.71
N THR A 142 16.23 7.21 0.83
CA THR A 142 16.53 8.64 0.68
C THR A 142 15.31 9.43 0.18
N THR A 143 14.51 8.86 -0.71
CA THR A 143 13.26 9.49 -1.16
C THR A 143 12.21 9.47 -0.04
N LEU A 144 12.04 8.33 0.65
CA LEU A 144 11.08 8.26 1.76
C LEU A 144 11.44 9.20 2.91
N ALA A 145 12.74 9.49 3.12
CA ALA A 145 13.19 10.45 4.12
C ALA A 145 12.69 11.89 3.89
N LYS A 146 12.25 12.23 2.67
CA LYS A 146 11.59 13.51 2.34
C LYS A 146 10.10 13.55 2.75
N ALA A 147 9.52 12.45 3.28
CA ALA A 147 8.13 12.41 3.69
C ALA A 147 7.69 13.55 4.63
N PRO A 148 8.52 14.11 5.53
CA PRO A 148 8.16 15.28 6.33
C PRO A 148 7.77 16.54 5.53
N GLU A 149 8.17 16.62 4.26
CA GLU A 149 7.83 17.74 3.36
C GLU A 149 6.39 17.63 2.81
N LEU A 150 5.76 16.47 2.94
CA LEU A 150 4.39 16.25 2.48
C LEU A 150 3.37 16.83 3.45
N SER A 151 2.20 17.23 2.92
CA SER A 151 1.06 17.69 3.71
C SER A 151 -0.27 17.35 3.04
N GLY A 152 -1.32 17.12 3.82
CA GLY A 152 -2.66 16.82 3.32
C GLY A 152 -2.69 15.55 2.47
N ASP A 153 -3.32 15.62 1.30
CA ASP A 153 -3.46 14.49 0.37
C ASP A 153 -2.28 14.35 -0.62
N LYS A 154 -1.20 15.13 -0.43
CA LYS A 154 0.03 14.91 -1.19
C LYS A 154 0.58 13.52 -0.94
N GLY A 155 1.05 12.90 -2.00
CA GLY A 155 1.50 11.52 -1.99
C GLY A 155 2.88 11.31 -2.60
N PHE A 156 3.14 10.11 -3.03
CA PHE A 156 4.44 9.70 -3.55
C PHE A 156 4.91 10.51 -4.77
N ARG A 157 3.99 11.03 -5.60
CA ARG A 157 4.34 11.86 -6.77
C ARG A 157 5.12 13.10 -6.39
N ASP A 158 4.78 13.70 -5.25
CA ASP A 158 5.42 14.92 -4.76
C ASP A 158 6.86 14.65 -4.27
N LEU A 159 7.19 13.40 -3.94
CA LEU A 159 8.54 13.00 -3.52
C LEU A 159 9.50 12.74 -4.69
N TRP A 160 9.00 12.66 -5.93
CA TRP A 160 9.80 12.29 -7.10
C TRP A 160 10.15 13.46 -8.00
N ALA A 161 9.88 14.71 -7.60
CA ALA A 161 10.08 15.89 -8.44
C ALA A 161 11.50 15.96 -9.02
N ASP A 162 12.52 15.61 -8.22
CA ASP A 162 13.92 15.70 -8.60
C ASP A 162 14.47 14.40 -9.23
N LEU A 163 13.78 13.27 -9.05
CA LEU A 163 14.24 11.95 -9.52
C LEU A 163 13.05 11.11 -10.02
N PRO A 164 12.73 11.19 -11.32
CA PRO A 164 11.62 10.46 -11.91
C PRO A 164 11.72 8.95 -11.66
N PRO A 165 10.65 8.28 -11.24
CA PRO A 165 10.67 6.84 -10.99
C PRO A 165 10.72 6.06 -12.30
N LYS A 166 11.28 4.84 -12.25
CA LYS A 166 11.07 3.85 -13.29
C LYS A 166 9.61 3.37 -13.24
N LYS A 167 9.04 3.10 -14.40
CA LYS A 167 7.64 2.67 -14.53
C LYS A 167 7.55 1.19 -14.82
N ILE A 168 6.66 0.51 -14.14
CA ILE A 168 6.26 -0.87 -14.45
C ILE A 168 4.78 -0.88 -14.74
N GLU A 169 4.44 -1.25 -15.95
CA GLU A 169 3.05 -1.30 -16.39
C GLU A 169 2.31 -2.47 -15.73
N ASP A 170 1.15 -2.15 -15.16
CA ASP A 170 0.13 -3.10 -14.78
C ASP A 170 -1.25 -2.44 -14.93
N PRO A 171 -1.82 -2.52 -16.13
CA PRO A 171 -3.08 -1.85 -16.43
C PRO A 171 -4.28 -2.41 -15.65
N GLU A 172 -4.13 -3.58 -15.04
CA GLU A 172 -5.22 -4.25 -14.33
C GLU A 172 -5.34 -3.81 -12.86
N LEU A 173 -4.36 -3.06 -12.35
CA LEU A 173 -4.37 -2.58 -10.95
C LEU A 173 -5.10 -1.25 -10.74
N LEU A 174 -5.68 -0.65 -11.79
CA LEU A 174 -6.33 0.66 -11.69
C LEU A 174 -7.63 0.67 -10.84
N GLU A 175 -8.14 -0.48 -10.48
CA GLU A 175 -9.48 -0.57 -9.89
C GLU A 175 -9.41 -0.51 -8.37
N ASP A 176 -9.37 0.75 -7.86
CA ASP A 176 -9.42 1.03 -6.44
C ASP A 176 -10.84 0.81 -5.90
N LEU A 177 -10.96 0.26 -4.70
CA LEU A 177 -12.23 0.04 -4.00
C LEU A 177 -12.58 1.26 -3.13
N ASP A 178 -13.14 2.28 -3.75
CA ASP A 178 -13.43 3.56 -3.08
C ASP A 178 -14.91 3.89 -2.96
N THR A 179 -15.73 3.34 -3.85
CA THR A 179 -17.17 3.63 -3.92
C THR A 179 -18.02 2.36 -3.89
N PRO A 180 -19.31 2.45 -3.51
CA PRO A 180 -20.23 1.30 -3.58
C PRO A 180 -20.34 0.69 -4.98
N ASP A 181 -20.29 1.51 -6.05
CA ASP A 181 -20.36 1.01 -7.42
C ASP A 181 -19.11 0.20 -7.78
N GLN A 182 -17.91 0.70 -7.45
CA GLN A 182 -16.65 -0.04 -7.64
C GLN A 182 -16.65 -1.36 -6.84
N MET A 183 -17.19 -1.35 -5.62
CA MET A 183 -17.34 -2.56 -4.82
C MET A 183 -18.30 -3.56 -5.50
N ALA A 184 -19.45 -3.11 -6.02
CA ALA A 184 -20.40 -3.96 -6.71
C ALA A 184 -19.80 -4.58 -7.98
N GLU A 185 -19.03 -3.81 -8.74
CA GLU A 185 -18.28 -4.30 -9.90
C GLU A 185 -17.22 -5.34 -9.51
N ALA A 186 -16.46 -5.10 -8.43
CA ALA A 186 -15.47 -6.04 -7.93
C ALA A 186 -16.08 -7.37 -7.47
N VAL A 187 -17.25 -7.32 -6.82
CA VAL A 187 -18.03 -8.53 -6.46
C VAL A 187 -18.49 -9.27 -7.71
N LYS A 188 -19.08 -8.56 -8.68
CA LYS A 188 -19.54 -9.15 -9.95
C LYS A 188 -18.41 -9.80 -10.73
N ALA A 189 -17.21 -9.23 -10.68
CA ALA A 189 -16.02 -9.75 -11.33
C ALA A 189 -15.31 -10.87 -10.52
N GLY A 190 -15.80 -11.19 -9.31
CA GLY A 190 -15.22 -12.22 -8.43
C GLY A 190 -13.86 -11.83 -7.82
N TRP A 191 -13.57 -10.53 -7.73
CA TRP A 191 -12.33 -10.03 -7.13
C TRP A 191 -12.40 -9.93 -5.61
N ILE A 192 -13.60 -9.70 -5.10
CA ILE A 192 -13.93 -9.72 -3.66
C ILE A 192 -15.21 -10.51 -3.45
N ASP A 193 -15.41 -10.97 -2.22
CA ASP A 193 -16.63 -11.66 -1.83
C ASP A 193 -17.79 -10.66 -1.67
N PRO A 194 -19.05 -11.12 -1.82
CA PRO A 194 -20.20 -10.30 -1.46
C PRO A 194 -20.10 -9.89 0.02
N PRO A 195 -20.33 -8.61 0.34
CA PRO A 195 -20.32 -8.17 1.73
C PRO A 195 -21.49 -8.78 2.50
N THR A 196 -21.19 -9.40 3.63
CA THR A 196 -22.17 -9.89 4.60
C THR A 196 -22.74 -8.75 5.44
#